data_11a360b54003ae50d166b966fbecfa49
#
_entry.id   11a360b54003ae50d166b966fbecfa49
#
_cell.length_a   1.000
_cell.length_b   1.000
_cell.length_c   1.000
_cell.angle_alpha   90.00
_cell.angle_beta   90.00
_cell.angle_gamma   90.00
#
_symmetry.space_group_name_H-M   'P 1'
#
loop_
_entity.id
_entity.type
_entity.pdbx_description
1 polymer ?
#
loop_
_entity_poly.entity_id
_entity_poly.type
_entity_poly.pdbx_seq_one_letter_code
_entity_poly.pdbx_strand_id
1 'polypeptide(L)'
;TLWDNRPTILKAEIDTRNWIEDKVGEVQWGDFNDFLSLREELIKEDASIEWDISKLRKEIFRKKISHITPSNLRDEIVDEAFNIFINKRHEIELFDGVEEALNFLSKKYVLGILTNGNANVYKFKIGKYFKFAISSLEARDSKPNRAHFDKALEFVDDISFDQMLHIGDHQVNDILGAYNLGIDTLWFNNNNEKWSQDFPKPDEFKSWDILPRIIENKYE
;
A
#
# COMPACT_ATOMS: atom_id res chain seq x y z
N THR A 1 -4.70 -3.07 -5.63
CA THR A 1 -5.10 -4.46 -6.00
C THR A 1 -6.52 -4.79 -5.57
N LEU A 2 -6.90 -4.60 -4.29
CA LEU A 2 -8.24 -4.92 -3.77
C LEU A 2 -9.26 -3.77 -3.90
N TRP A 3 -8.78 -2.55 -4.02
CA TRP A 3 -9.55 -1.32 -4.23
C TRP A 3 -8.73 -0.28 -4.99
N ASP A 4 -9.40 0.73 -5.57
CA ASP A 4 -8.70 1.89 -6.11
C ASP A 4 -8.29 2.82 -4.96
N ASN A 5 -6.99 2.93 -4.78
CA ASN A 5 -6.40 3.71 -3.71
C ASN A 5 -6.34 5.23 -4.01
N ARG A 6 -6.42 5.62 -5.29
CA ARG A 6 -6.22 7.02 -5.73
C ARG A 6 -7.29 7.96 -5.18
N PRO A 7 -8.60 7.69 -5.37
CA PRO A 7 -9.64 8.58 -4.86
C PRO A 7 -9.62 8.66 -3.33
N THR A 8 -9.35 7.55 -2.65
CA THR A 8 -9.27 7.49 -1.18
C THR A 8 -8.12 8.35 -0.64
N ILE A 9 -6.92 8.23 -1.25
CA ILE A 9 -5.77 9.06 -0.84
C ILE A 9 -6.04 10.54 -1.12
N LEU A 10 -6.56 10.87 -2.29
CA LEU A 10 -6.82 12.26 -2.67
C LEU A 10 -7.82 12.92 -1.71
N LYS A 11 -8.91 12.24 -1.40
CA LYS A 11 -9.90 12.72 -0.44
C LYS A 11 -9.29 12.91 0.96
N ALA A 12 -8.54 11.90 1.43
CA ALA A 12 -7.87 11.98 2.73
C ALA A 12 -6.89 13.16 2.80
N GLU A 13 -6.15 13.42 1.71
CA GLU A 13 -5.22 14.54 1.61
C GLU A 13 -5.95 15.88 1.68
N ILE A 14 -7.01 16.06 0.87
CA ILE A 14 -7.80 17.30 0.82
C ILE A 14 -8.43 17.58 2.18
N ASP A 15 -9.13 16.61 2.78
CA ASP A 15 -9.80 16.75 4.06
C ASP A 15 -8.80 17.12 5.17
N THR A 16 -7.62 16.51 5.15
CA THR A 16 -6.58 16.77 6.15
C THR A 16 -5.95 18.16 5.99
N ARG A 17 -5.66 18.59 4.76
CA ARG A 17 -5.11 19.93 4.47
C ARG A 17 -6.08 21.02 4.89
N ASN A 18 -7.36 20.89 4.55
CA ASN A 18 -8.40 21.81 4.94
C ASN A 18 -8.48 21.93 6.48
N TRP A 19 -8.44 20.78 7.18
CA TRP A 19 -8.44 20.79 8.64
C TRP A 19 -7.21 21.48 9.24
N ILE A 20 -6.02 21.29 8.67
CA ILE A 20 -4.80 22.00 9.10
C ILE A 20 -4.99 23.50 8.89
N GLU A 21 -5.45 23.94 7.71
CA GLU A 21 -5.66 25.37 7.41
C GLU A 21 -6.73 26.02 8.29
N ASP A 22 -7.76 25.29 8.67
CA ASP A 22 -8.76 25.77 9.65
C ASP A 22 -8.13 26.03 11.04
N LYS A 23 -7.05 25.34 11.39
CA LYS A 23 -6.35 25.49 12.67
C LYS A 23 -5.27 26.57 12.67
N VAL A 24 -4.52 26.68 11.57
CA VAL A 24 -3.27 27.47 11.53
C VAL A 24 -3.28 28.60 10.51
N GLY A 25 -4.35 28.72 9.71
CA GLY A 25 -4.44 29.64 8.57
C GLY A 25 -3.85 29.02 7.29
N GLU A 26 -3.73 29.84 6.25
CA GLU A 26 -3.25 29.42 4.93
C GLU A 26 -1.87 28.77 4.98
N VAL A 27 -1.72 27.61 4.30
CA VAL A 27 -0.49 26.84 4.21
C VAL A 27 -0.05 26.71 2.76
N GLN A 28 1.22 26.99 2.49
CA GLN A 28 1.81 26.81 1.16
C GLN A 28 2.19 25.34 0.91
N TRP A 29 1.23 24.56 0.41
CA TRP A 29 1.42 23.12 0.20
C TRP A 29 2.42 22.83 -0.92
N GLY A 30 2.49 23.67 -1.94
CA GLY A 30 3.28 23.44 -3.14
C GLY A 30 2.66 22.44 -4.10
N ASP A 31 3.37 22.17 -5.18
CA ASP A 31 2.98 21.19 -6.20
C ASP A 31 3.63 19.81 -5.96
N PHE A 32 3.49 18.93 -6.96
CA PHE A 32 4.07 17.59 -6.89
C PHE A 32 5.61 17.59 -6.88
N ASN A 33 6.25 18.53 -7.57
CA ASN A 33 7.72 18.64 -7.57
C ASN A 33 8.24 19.15 -6.23
N ASP A 34 7.52 20.08 -5.60
CA ASP A 34 7.82 20.53 -4.24
C ASP A 34 7.72 19.37 -3.24
N PHE A 35 6.71 18.50 -3.40
CA PHE A 35 6.58 17.29 -2.60
C PHE A 35 7.76 16.34 -2.80
N LEU A 36 8.18 16.08 -4.04
CA LEU A 36 9.31 15.20 -4.32
C LEU A 36 10.62 15.74 -3.73
N SER A 37 10.88 17.05 -3.89
CA SER A 37 12.06 17.71 -3.34
C SER A 37 12.11 17.63 -1.81
N LEU A 38 10.97 17.90 -1.16
CA LEU A 38 10.86 17.79 0.29
C LEU A 38 11.04 16.35 0.77
N ARG A 39 10.49 15.38 0.04
CA ARG A 39 10.69 13.95 0.36
C ARG A 39 12.16 13.56 0.30
N GLU A 40 12.88 13.99 -0.74
CA GLU A 40 14.32 13.73 -0.88
C GLU A 40 15.15 14.37 0.26
N GLU A 41 14.80 15.60 0.66
CA GLU A 41 15.40 16.27 1.82
C GLU A 41 15.20 15.45 3.10
N LEU A 42 13.97 15.04 3.36
CA LEU A 42 13.61 14.28 4.55
C LEU A 42 14.28 12.90 4.59
N ILE A 43 14.43 12.22 3.46
CA ILE A 43 15.16 10.93 3.37
C ILE A 43 16.64 11.11 3.69
N LYS A 44 17.26 12.23 3.29
CA LYS A 44 18.64 12.53 3.65
C LYS A 44 18.81 12.79 5.14
N GLU A 45 17.81 13.39 5.79
CA GLU A 45 17.80 13.59 7.24
C GLU A 45 17.56 12.27 7.99
N ASP A 46 16.68 11.42 7.47
CA ASP A 46 16.30 10.15 8.08
C ASP A 46 15.93 9.11 7.00
N ALA A 47 16.82 8.16 6.75
CA ALA A 47 16.65 7.12 5.75
C ALA A 47 15.41 6.22 5.98
N SER A 48 14.91 6.11 7.23
CA SER A 48 13.72 5.30 7.53
C SER A 48 12.45 5.83 6.84
N ILE A 49 12.44 7.09 6.46
CA ILE A 49 11.33 7.75 5.73
C ILE A 49 11.10 7.12 4.35
N GLU A 50 12.08 6.46 3.78
CA GLU A 50 11.94 5.80 2.48
C GLU A 50 10.85 4.72 2.49
N TRP A 51 10.71 3.99 3.60
CA TRP A 51 9.70 2.93 3.78
C TRP A 51 8.64 3.27 4.84
N ASP A 52 8.89 4.20 5.76
CA ASP A 52 7.89 4.66 6.72
C ASP A 52 7.09 5.85 6.17
N ILE A 53 6.11 5.54 5.31
CA ILE A 53 5.26 6.56 4.69
C ILE A 53 4.36 7.29 5.70
N SER A 54 4.15 6.73 6.90
CA SER A 54 3.44 7.42 7.99
C SER A 54 4.31 8.51 8.59
N LYS A 55 5.58 8.20 8.83
CA LYS A 55 6.58 9.17 9.27
C LYS A 55 6.81 10.25 8.21
N LEU A 56 6.99 9.85 6.94
CA LEU A 56 7.09 10.80 5.83
C LEU A 56 5.96 11.83 5.86
N ARG A 57 4.72 11.40 6.00
CA ARG A 57 3.56 12.29 6.01
C ARG A 57 3.58 13.25 7.21
N LYS A 58 3.87 12.74 8.39
CA LYS A 58 4.00 13.57 9.60
C LYS A 58 5.10 14.63 9.44
N GLU A 59 6.26 14.24 8.90
CA GLU A 59 7.36 15.19 8.67
C GLU A 59 7.01 16.26 7.63
N ILE A 60 6.29 15.88 6.56
CA ILE A 60 5.78 16.86 5.58
C ILE A 60 4.85 17.86 6.27
N PHE A 61 3.88 17.41 7.06
CA PHE A 61 3.02 18.31 7.81
C PHE A 61 3.82 19.21 8.74
N ARG A 62 4.77 18.64 9.50
CA ARG A 62 5.64 19.39 10.43
C ARG A 62 6.45 20.48 9.74
N LYS A 63 7.02 20.20 8.56
CA LYS A 63 7.77 21.19 7.75
C LYS A 63 6.83 22.28 7.22
N LYS A 64 5.65 21.91 6.72
CA LYS A 64 4.68 22.87 6.16
C LYS A 64 4.12 23.85 7.18
N ILE A 65 3.97 23.44 8.43
CA ILE A 65 3.50 24.32 9.52
C ILE A 65 4.63 24.67 10.50
N SER A 66 5.87 24.73 10.02
CA SER A 66 7.06 25.00 10.85
C SER A 66 7.04 26.35 11.57
N HIS A 67 6.24 27.32 11.08
CA HIS A 67 6.02 28.63 11.70
C HIS A 67 5.21 28.57 13.01
N ILE A 68 4.50 27.47 13.26
CA ILE A 68 3.68 27.33 14.48
C ILE A 68 4.58 27.09 15.70
N THR A 69 4.37 27.90 16.72
CA THR A 69 5.10 27.85 18.00
C THR A 69 4.11 27.89 19.16
N PRO A 70 4.43 27.25 20.29
CA PRO A 70 5.62 26.43 20.54
C PRO A 70 5.58 25.07 19.80
N SER A 71 6.73 24.35 19.76
CA SER A 71 6.88 23.11 19.00
C SER A 71 5.91 22.00 19.42
N ASN A 72 5.58 21.91 20.71
CA ASN A 72 4.61 20.94 21.21
C ASN A 72 3.22 21.13 20.61
N LEU A 73 2.76 22.38 20.43
CA LEU A 73 1.49 22.68 19.76
C LEU A 73 1.52 22.22 18.30
N ARG A 74 2.63 22.47 17.60
CA ARG A 74 2.82 21.99 16.24
C ARG A 74 2.77 20.48 16.17
N ASP A 75 3.43 19.76 17.08
CA ASP A 75 3.44 18.31 17.12
C ASP A 75 2.05 17.73 17.42
N GLU A 76 1.27 18.34 18.29
CA GLU A 76 -0.14 18.00 18.55
C GLU A 76 -0.99 18.14 17.27
N ILE A 77 -0.83 19.24 16.53
CA ILE A 77 -1.54 19.46 15.26
C ILE A 77 -1.15 18.40 14.22
N VAL A 78 0.14 18.09 14.11
CA VAL A 78 0.65 17.05 13.19
C VAL A 78 0.07 15.68 13.51
N ASP A 79 0.03 15.29 14.78
CA ASP A 79 -0.52 14.01 15.20
C ASP A 79 -2.02 13.91 14.97
N GLU A 80 -2.77 14.97 15.24
CA GLU A 80 -4.21 15.02 14.97
C GLU A 80 -4.50 14.99 13.47
N ALA A 81 -3.76 15.76 12.67
CA ALA A 81 -3.85 15.75 11.21
C ALA A 81 -3.55 14.35 10.63
N PHE A 82 -2.53 13.68 11.14
CA PHE A 82 -2.22 12.32 10.72
C PHE A 82 -3.34 11.33 11.09
N ASN A 83 -3.95 11.47 12.26
CA ASN A 83 -5.10 10.65 12.67
C ASN A 83 -6.32 10.87 11.75
N ILE A 84 -6.59 12.11 11.35
CA ILE A 84 -7.63 12.40 10.36
C ILE A 84 -7.30 11.72 9.03
N PHE A 85 -6.09 11.90 8.52
CA PHE A 85 -5.64 11.30 7.28
C PHE A 85 -5.79 9.77 7.29
N ILE A 86 -5.27 9.09 8.32
CA ILE A 86 -5.29 7.64 8.36
C ILE A 86 -6.71 7.07 8.52
N ASN A 87 -7.59 7.78 9.22
CA ASN A 87 -9.00 7.39 9.32
C ASN A 87 -9.70 7.51 7.96
N LYS A 88 -9.47 8.59 7.22
CA LYS A 88 -9.99 8.78 5.87
C LYS A 88 -9.43 7.74 4.89
N ARG A 89 -8.19 7.33 5.05
CA ARG A 89 -7.58 6.24 4.28
C ARG A 89 -8.28 4.88 4.45
N HIS A 90 -9.08 4.71 5.48
CA HIS A 90 -9.89 3.52 5.72
C HIS A 90 -11.33 3.62 5.16
N GLU A 91 -11.70 4.73 4.53
CA GLU A 91 -12.95 4.87 3.78
C GLU A 91 -12.77 4.32 2.35
N ILE A 92 -12.66 2.99 2.21
CA ILE A 92 -12.39 2.33 0.93
C ILE A 92 -13.65 1.75 0.31
N GLU A 93 -13.63 1.60 -1.02
CA GLU A 93 -14.59 0.82 -1.79
C GLU A 93 -13.83 -0.30 -2.52
N LEU A 94 -14.21 -1.55 -2.25
CA LEU A 94 -13.58 -2.71 -2.88
C LEU A 94 -13.97 -2.79 -4.35
N PHE A 95 -13.11 -3.34 -5.19
CA PHE A 95 -13.53 -3.74 -6.53
C PHE A 95 -14.59 -4.85 -6.44
N ASP A 96 -15.47 -4.89 -7.45
CA ASP A 96 -16.49 -5.92 -7.55
C ASP A 96 -15.87 -7.32 -7.56
N GLY A 97 -16.51 -8.26 -6.86
CA GLY A 97 -16.07 -9.66 -6.75
C GLY A 97 -14.90 -9.93 -5.77
N VAL A 98 -14.29 -8.89 -5.15
CA VAL A 98 -13.15 -9.08 -4.23
C VAL A 98 -13.55 -9.92 -3.02
N GLU A 99 -14.66 -9.61 -2.35
CA GLU A 99 -15.03 -10.33 -1.12
C GLU A 99 -15.37 -11.79 -1.41
N GLU A 100 -16.06 -12.06 -2.51
CA GLU A 100 -16.41 -13.41 -2.97
C GLU A 100 -15.17 -14.23 -3.32
N ALA A 101 -14.24 -13.64 -4.08
CA ALA A 101 -12.97 -14.28 -4.43
C ALA A 101 -12.13 -14.59 -3.20
N LEU A 102 -11.98 -13.66 -2.26
CA LEU A 102 -11.25 -13.88 -1.01
C LEU A 102 -11.92 -14.95 -0.15
N ASN A 103 -13.25 -14.97 -0.06
CA ASN A 103 -13.98 -16.02 0.65
C ASN A 103 -13.79 -17.40 0.02
N PHE A 104 -13.70 -17.48 -1.31
CA PHE A 104 -13.40 -18.73 -2.00
C PHE A 104 -11.95 -19.18 -1.72
N LEU A 105 -10.99 -18.31 -1.96
CA LEU A 105 -9.56 -18.61 -1.84
C LEU A 105 -9.14 -18.96 -0.40
N SER A 106 -9.69 -18.27 0.61
CA SER A 106 -9.35 -18.50 2.02
C SER A 106 -9.73 -19.90 2.54
N LYS A 107 -10.59 -20.64 1.84
CA LYS A 107 -10.98 -22.01 2.19
C LYS A 107 -9.94 -23.05 1.73
N LYS A 108 -9.09 -22.67 0.77
CA LYS A 108 -8.12 -23.58 0.14
C LYS A 108 -6.68 -23.17 0.38
N TYR A 109 -6.43 -21.87 0.52
CA TYR A 109 -5.09 -21.29 0.59
C TYR A 109 -4.92 -20.39 1.82
N VAL A 110 -3.70 -20.25 2.29
CA VAL A 110 -3.30 -19.21 3.25
C VAL A 110 -3.16 -17.89 2.50
N LEU A 111 -3.92 -16.89 2.90
CA LEU A 111 -3.87 -15.56 2.29
C LEU A 111 -3.07 -14.60 3.17
N GLY A 112 -2.21 -13.80 2.54
CA GLY A 112 -1.45 -12.71 3.16
C GLY A 112 -1.50 -11.44 2.33
N ILE A 113 -1.25 -10.30 2.97
CA ILE A 113 -1.12 -9.00 2.30
C ILE A 113 0.32 -8.52 2.40
N LEU A 114 0.87 -8.06 1.25
CA LEU A 114 2.14 -7.35 1.17
C LEU A 114 1.89 -5.97 0.57
N THR A 115 2.16 -4.89 1.31
CA THR A 115 1.82 -3.54 0.85
C THR A 115 2.91 -2.52 1.15
N ASN A 116 3.19 -1.63 0.18
CA ASN A 116 3.97 -0.42 0.42
C ASN A 116 3.13 0.69 1.09
N GLY A 117 1.85 0.43 1.33
CA GLY A 117 0.92 1.34 1.97
C GLY A 117 0.86 1.20 3.49
N ASN A 118 0.11 2.10 4.13
CA ASN A 118 -0.12 2.12 5.58
C ASN A 118 -1.59 1.88 5.99
N ALA A 119 -2.44 1.42 5.05
CA ALA A 119 -3.80 1.03 5.39
C ALA A 119 -3.80 -0.29 6.17
N ASN A 120 -4.46 -0.30 7.31
CA ASN A 120 -4.60 -1.52 8.11
C ASN A 120 -5.78 -2.35 7.62
N VAL A 121 -5.49 -3.45 6.94
CA VAL A 121 -6.52 -4.33 6.36
C VAL A 121 -7.47 -4.91 7.41
N TYR A 122 -7.02 -5.10 8.64
CA TYR A 122 -7.86 -5.65 9.72
C TYR A 122 -8.94 -4.68 10.21
N LYS A 123 -8.92 -3.42 9.76
CA LYS A 123 -10.04 -2.47 9.94
C LYS A 123 -11.18 -2.67 8.94
N PHE A 124 -10.99 -3.53 7.94
CA PHE A 124 -12.00 -3.83 6.92
C PHE A 124 -12.63 -5.21 7.14
N LYS A 125 -13.84 -5.41 6.61
CA LYS A 125 -14.53 -6.71 6.68
C LYS A 125 -13.73 -7.85 6.06
N ILE A 126 -12.91 -7.56 5.06
CA ILE A 126 -12.06 -8.54 4.37
C ILE A 126 -10.84 -8.96 5.20
N GLY A 127 -10.49 -8.25 6.26
CA GLY A 127 -9.35 -8.58 7.12
C GLY A 127 -9.40 -9.99 7.70
N LYS A 128 -10.60 -10.54 7.89
CA LYS A 128 -10.83 -11.90 8.37
C LYS A 128 -10.29 -13.01 7.46
N TYR A 129 -10.04 -12.71 6.18
CA TYR A 129 -9.55 -13.70 5.23
C TYR A 129 -8.01 -13.83 5.23
N PHE A 130 -7.30 -12.91 5.85
CA PHE A 130 -5.84 -12.87 5.81
C PHE A 130 -5.21 -13.35 7.11
N LYS A 131 -4.26 -14.29 6.99
CA LYS A 131 -3.47 -14.78 8.13
C LYS A 131 -2.47 -13.72 8.60
N PHE A 132 -1.93 -12.91 7.68
CA PHE A 132 -0.98 -11.84 7.98
C PHE A 132 -1.13 -10.67 7.00
N ALA A 133 -0.64 -9.51 7.42
CA ALA A 133 -0.45 -8.33 6.57
C ALA A 133 0.89 -7.70 6.92
N ILE A 134 1.71 -7.44 5.91
CA ILE A 134 3.05 -6.89 6.04
C ILE A 134 3.12 -5.59 5.25
N SER A 135 3.30 -4.49 5.96
CA SER A 135 3.54 -3.16 5.40
C SER A 135 5.05 -2.90 5.20
N SER A 136 5.39 -1.83 4.47
CA SER A 136 6.77 -1.37 4.35
C SER A 136 7.39 -1.06 5.71
N LEU A 137 6.62 -0.56 6.68
CA LEU A 137 7.10 -0.30 8.02
C LEU A 137 7.53 -1.59 8.72
N GLU A 138 6.75 -2.65 8.61
CA GLU A 138 7.04 -3.96 9.20
C GLU A 138 8.19 -4.64 8.47
N ALA A 139 8.24 -4.55 7.14
CA ALA A 139 9.33 -5.09 6.32
C ALA A 139 10.62 -4.28 6.48
N ARG A 140 10.56 -3.01 6.89
CA ARG A 140 11.64 -2.01 6.87
C ARG A 140 12.26 -1.83 5.49
N ASP A 141 11.43 -1.97 4.48
CA ASP A 141 11.80 -1.91 3.07
C ASP A 141 10.53 -1.73 2.22
N SER A 142 10.70 -1.48 0.95
CA SER A 142 9.59 -1.35 0.00
C SER A 142 9.70 -2.36 -1.14
N LYS A 143 8.58 -2.95 -1.56
CA LYS A 143 8.52 -3.68 -2.83
C LYS A 143 9.00 -2.75 -3.97
N PRO A 144 9.79 -3.21 -4.94
CA PRO A 144 10.01 -4.60 -5.36
C PRO A 144 11.08 -5.37 -4.58
N ASN A 145 11.72 -4.80 -3.54
CA ASN A 145 12.72 -5.50 -2.76
C ASN A 145 12.11 -6.71 -2.02
N ARG A 146 12.99 -7.66 -1.67
CA ARG A 146 12.57 -8.98 -1.19
C ARG A 146 12.00 -9.03 0.23
N ALA A 147 12.23 -8.01 1.05
CA ALA A 147 11.96 -8.06 2.48
C ALA A 147 10.50 -8.41 2.86
N HIS A 148 9.52 -7.92 2.09
CA HIS A 148 8.12 -8.30 2.30
C HIS A 148 7.88 -9.80 2.08
N PHE A 149 8.49 -10.36 1.04
CA PHE A 149 8.33 -11.77 0.66
C PHE A 149 9.07 -12.69 1.63
N ASP A 150 10.30 -12.32 2.05
CA ASP A 150 11.02 -13.05 3.09
C ASP A 150 10.23 -13.11 4.39
N LYS A 151 9.67 -11.96 4.78
CA LYS A 151 8.87 -11.87 6.00
C LYS A 151 7.55 -12.65 5.91
N ALA A 152 6.98 -12.80 4.71
CA ALA A 152 5.79 -13.63 4.51
C ALA A 152 6.05 -15.10 4.84
N LEU A 153 7.25 -15.62 4.57
CA LEU A 153 7.64 -16.99 4.91
C LEU A 153 7.64 -17.26 6.43
N GLU A 154 7.81 -16.23 7.26
CA GLU A 154 7.75 -16.37 8.73
C GLU A 154 6.33 -16.76 9.23
N PHE A 155 5.30 -16.56 8.41
CA PHE A 155 3.91 -16.83 8.74
C PHE A 155 3.37 -18.16 8.18
N VAL A 156 4.19 -18.86 7.38
CA VAL A 156 3.80 -20.11 6.72
C VAL A 156 4.92 -21.12 6.90
N ASP A 157 4.57 -22.29 7.45
CA ASP A 157 5.54 -23.35 7.72
C ASP A 157 5.78 -24.18 6.45
N ASP A 158 7.02 -24.62 6.24
CA ASP A 158 7.43 -25.57 5.20
C ASP A 158 7.05 -25.17 3.74
N ILE A 159 6.99 -23.86 3.46
CA ILE A 159 6.69 -23.31 2.13
C ILE A 159 7.92 -22.57 1.59
N SER A 160 8.22 -22.79 0.30
CA SER A 160 9.21 -22.05 -0.47
C SER A 160 8.53 -21.08 -1.46
N PHE A 161 9.30 -20.18 -2.06
CA PHE A 161 8.78 -19.16 -2.98
C PHE A 161 8.08 -19.74 -4.21
N ASP A 162 8.51 -20.87 -4.72
CA ASP A 162 7.89 -21.58 -5.86
C ASP A 162 6.52 -22.18 -5.56
N GLN A 163 6.12 -22.23 -4.28
CA GLN A 163 4.79 -22.63 -3.82
C GLN A 163 3.88 -21.44 -3.52
N MET A 164 4.32 -20.22 -3.82
CA MET A 164 3.58 -19.00 -3.60
C MET A 164 3.05 -18.43 -4.93
N LEU A 165 1.91 -17.78 -4.86
CA LEU A 165 1.36 -16.95 -5.92
C LEU A 165 1.24 -15.52 -5.40
N HIS A 166 1.84 -14.56 -6.11
CA HIS A 166 1.64 -13.14 -5.83
C HIS A 166 0.68 -12.50 -6.84
N ILE A 167 -0.38 -11.90 -6.32
CA ILE A 167 -1.39 -11.19 -7.12
C ILE A 167 -1.23 -9.68 -6.85
N GLY A 168 -0.97 -8.89 -7.88
CA GLY A 168 -0.77 -7.46 -7.74
C GLY A 168 -1.10 -6.68 -9.00
N ASP A 169 -1.21 -5.37 -8.88
CA ASP A 169 -1.54 -4.45 -9.98
C ASP A 169 -0.32 -3.70 -10.52
N HIS A 170 0.73 -3.55 -9.74
CA HIS A 170 1.89 -2.76 -10.12
C HIS A 170 2.99 -3.62 -10.76
N GLN A 171 3.29 -3.38 -12.06
CA GLN A 171 4.24 -4.17 -12.83
C GLN A 171 5.62 -4.33 -12.19
N VAL A 172 6.13 -3.29 -11.50
CA VAL A 172 7.44 -3.32 -10.84
C VAL A 172 7.30 -3.81 -9.39
N ASN A 173 6.52 -3.09 -8.56
CA ASN A 173 6.49 -3.39 -7.12
C ASN A 173 5.98 -4.80 -6.83
N ASP A 174 4.93 -5.22 -7.55
CA ASP A 174 4.32 -6.52 -7.29
C ASP A 174 4.93 -7.60 -8.19
N ILE A 175 4.83 -7.41 -9.51
CA ILE A 175 5.13 -8.48 -10.45
C ILE A 175 6.63 -8.71 -10.56
N LEU A 176 7.44 -7.68 -10.82
CA LEU A 176 8.91 -7.84 -10.88
C LEU A 176 9.48 -8.29 -9.54
N GLY A 177 8.98 -7.73 -8.43
CA GLY A 177 9.45 -8.11 -7.10
C GLY A 177 9.27 -9.60 -6.81
N ALA A 178 8.09 -10.16 -7.11
CA ALA A 178 7.81 -11.58 -6.95
C ALA A 178 8.54 -12.45 -7.99
N TYR A 179 8.55 -12.04 -9.26
CA TYR A 179 9.24 -12.75 -10.34
C TYR A 179 10.72 -12.97 -10.05
N ASN A 180 11.43 -11.96 -9.53
CA ASN A 180 12.86 -12.05 -9.19
C ASN A 180 13.16 -13.08 -8.09
N LEU A 181 12.15 -13.51 -7.35
CA LEU A 181 12.27 -14.52 -6.28
C LEU A 181 11.78 -15.91 -6.72
N GLY A 182 11.33 -16.05 -7.97
CA GLY A 182 10.75 -17.30 -8.47
C GLY A 182 9.33 -17.57 -7.96
N ILE A 183 8.65 -16.55 -7.42
CA ILE A 183 7.25 -16.62 -7.03
C ILE A 183 6.39 -16.51 -8.29
N ASP A 184 5.40 -17.41 -8.45
CA ASP A 184 4.44 -17.27 -9.55
C ASP A 184 3.62 -15.99 -9.41
N THR A 185 3.24 -15.38 -10.52
CA THR A 185 2.62 -14.07 -10.54
C THR A 185 1.35 -14.05 -11.38
N LEU A 186 0.37 -13.27 -10.92
CA LEU A 186 -0.86 -12.99 -11.64
C LEU A 186 -1.13 -11.48 -11.61
N TRP A 187 -1.16 -10.86 -12.77
CA TRP A 187 -1.28 -9.41 -12.88
C TRP A 187 -2.74 -8.96 -12.91
N PHE A 188 -3.15 -8.21 -11.89
CA PHE A 188 -4.45 -7.54 -11.88
C PHE A 188 -4.38 -6.24 -12.72
N ASN A 189 -4.77 -6.33 -13.99
CA ASN A 189 -4.71 -5.23 -14.95
C ASN A 189 -6.08 -4.56 -15.17
N ASN A 190 -6.63 -3.97 -14.13
CA ASN A 190 -7.92 -3.27 -14.18
C ASN A 190 -7.92 -2.05 -15.11
N ASN A 191 -6.77 -1.37 -15.25
CA ASN A 191 -6.63 -0.14 -16.03
C ASN A 191 -6.29 -0.36 -17.52
N ASN A 192 -6.20 -1.62 -17.99
CA ASN A 192 -5.77 -1.96 -19.34
C ASN A 192 -4.40 -1.40 -19.72
N GLU A 193 -3.47 -1.39 -18.77
CA GLU A 193 -2.11 -0.94 -19.00
C GLU A 193 -1.36 -1.87 -19.95
N LYS A 194 -0.47 -1.31 -20.77
CA LYS A 194 0.43 -2.10 -21.59
C LYS A 194 1.55 -2.66 -20.72
N TRP A 195 1.94 -3.92 -20.99
CA TRP A 195 3.12 -4.48 -20.37
C TRP A 195 4.38 -3.74 -20.84
N SER A 196 5.20 -3.28 -19.91
CA SER A 196 6.36 -2.42 -20.20
C SER A 196 7.67 -2.91 -19.58
N GLN A 197 7.70 -4.18 -19.12
CA GLN A 197 8.89 -4.74 -18.49
C GLN A 197 9.65 -5.66 -19.44
N ASP A 198 10.96 -5.83 -19.20
CA ASP A 198 11.90 -6.62 -20.06
C ASP A 198 11.89 -8.13 -19.76
N PHE A 199 10.96 -8.60 -18.93
CA PHE A 199 10.77 -10.03 -18.64
C PHE A 199 9.39 -10.50 -19.11
N PRO A 200 9.15 -11.83 -19.21
CA PRO A 200 7.89 -12.35 -19.74
C PRO A 200 6.68 -11.83 -18.99
N LYS A 201 5.67 -11.37 -19.75
CA LYS A 201 4.41 -10.95 -19.19
C LYS A 201 3.72 -12.13 -18.50
N PRO A 202 3.32 -12.02 -17.23
CA PRO A 202 2.52 -13.05 -16.57
C PRO A 202 1.10 -13.11 -17.12
N ASP A 203 0.35 -14.15 -16.72
CA ASP A 203 -1.08 -14.15 -16.93
C ASP A 203 -1.73 -12.92 -16.27
N GLU A 204 -2.73 -12.35 -16.94
CA GLU A 204 -3.45 -11.17 -16.44
C GLU A 204 -4.94 -11.44 -16.26
N PHE A 205 -5.53 -10.72 -15.32
CA PHE A 205 -6.97 -10.65 -15.18
C PHE A 205 -7.43 -9.22 -14.88
N LYS A 206 -8.72 -8.94 -15.12
CA LYS A 206 -9.26 -7.57 -15.04
C LYS A 206 -10.44 -7.44 -14.08
N SER A 207 -11.00 -8.55 -13.64
CA SER A 207 -12.12 -8.62 -12.70
C SER A 207 -11.89 -9.71 -11.68
N TRP A 208 -12.17 -9.42 -10.43
CA TRP A 208 -12.05 -10.37 -9.32
C TRP A 208 -13.07 -11.52 -9.42
N ASP A 209 -14.18 -11.33 -10.12
CA ASP A 209 -15.19 -12.38 -10.32
C ASP A 209 -14.66 -13.62 -11.04
N ILE A 210 -13.67 -13.43 -11.93
CA ILE A 210 -13.08 -14.54 -12.68
C ILE A 210 -11.89 -15.18 -12.01
N LEU A 211 -11.32 -14.57 -10.96
CA LEU A 211 -10.12 -15.05 -10.30
C LEU A 211 -10.25 -16.48 -9.74
N PRO A 212 -11.35 -16.87 -9.05
CA PRO A 212 -11.50 -18.24 -8.56
C PRO A 212 -11.34 -19.28 -9.68
N ARG A 213 -11.94 -19.04 -10.84
CA ARG A 213 -11.83 -19.94 -11.99
C ARG A 213 -10.44 -19.99 -12.58
N ILE A 214 -9.72 -18.87 -12.61
CA ILE A 214 -8.30 -18.84 -13.07
C ILE A 214 -7.46 -19.72 -12.16
N ILE A 215 -7.64 -19.59 -10.85
CA ILE A 215 -6.88 -20.36 -9.86
C ILE A 215 -7.17 -21.86 -9.99
N GLU A 216 -8.44 -22.27 -10.07
CA GLU A 216 -8.83 -23.67 -10.26
C GLU A 216 -8.22 -24.29 -11.53
N ASN A 217 -8.25 -23.57 -12.64
CA ASN A 217 -7.74 -24.07 -13.90
C ASN A 217 -6.19 -24.19 -13.95
N LYS A 218 -5.46 -23.38 -13.19
CA LYS A 218 -4.00 -23.31 -13.26
C LYS A 218 -3.31 -24.08 -12.13
N TYR A 219 -3.93 -24.20 -10.97
CA TYR A 219 -3.28 -24.72 -9.76
C TYR A 219 -4.00 -25.92 -9.12
N GLU A 220 -5.12 -26.38 -9.66
CA GLU A 220 -5.86 -27.59 -9.27
C GLU A 220 -5.98 -28.59 -10.41
#